data_22ab49a5e3ba0278168dce27c1a80c41
#
_entry.id   22ab49a5e3ba0278168dce27c1a80c41
#
_cell.length_a   1.000
_cell.length_b   1.000
_cell.length_c   1.000
_cell.angle_alpha   90.00
_cell.angle_beta   90.00
_cell.angle_gamma   90.00
#
_symmetry.space_group_name_H-M   'P 1'
#
loop_
_entity.id
_entity.type
_entity.pdbx_description
1 polymer ?
#
loop_
_entity_poly.entity_id
_entity_poly.type
_entity_poly.pdbx_seq_one_letter_code
_entity_poly.pdbx_strand_id
1 'polypeptide(L)'
;MTLLPTTPRRLGLLATGCAAAVLACAAASAEPARAFSAAAPDPQVQQVLASISAQRIEQRIRKLVSFETRHTQSETASEVRGIGAARRWIESEMQACSKAAGGRLQVATQSWEEPAGRRLTKPTMLVNVLATLPGTSEASKGRTLLVSGHYDSRNSDVNDSQGVAPGANDDASGTAVVMELACAMATQAFEATLVFMAVPGEEQGLLGAAHFAKDARKKGLDIEAMITND
;
A
#
# COMPACT_ATOMS: atom_id res chain seq x y z
N MET A 1 -71.11 -25.65 -42.73
CA MET A 1 -72.13 -24.83 -43.40
C MET A 1 -71.58 -23.43 -43.33
N THR A 2 -71.13 -22.81 -44.25
CA THR A 2 -71.36 -22.29 -45.52
C THR A 2 -70.24 -21.34 -45.87
N LEU A 3 -69.43 -21.67 -46.82
CA LEU A 3 -69.10 -20.99 -48.07
C LEU A 3 -68.47 -19.58 -48.04
N LEU A 4 -67.29 -19.61 -48.63
CA LEU A 4 -66.54 -18.51 -49.31
C LEU A 4 -67.39 -17.67 -50.28
N PRO A 5 -66.88 -16.48 -50.69
CA PRO A 5 -66.18 -16.44 -51.98
C PRO A 5 -65.03 -15.42 -52.08
N THR A 6 -64.03 -15.77 -52.71
CA THR A 6 -63.17 -15.50 -53.90
C THR A 6 -63.19 -14.13 -54.54
N THR A 7 -61.95 -13.51 -54.58
CA THR A 7 -61.20 -12.84 -55.65
C THR A 7 -61.76 -11.53 -56.31
N PRO A 8 -60.95 -10.73 -57.02
CA PRO A 8 -59.66 -10.97 -57.69
C PRO A 8 -58.59 -9.83 -57.68
N ARG A 9 -57.42 -10.27 -58.06
CA ARG A 9 -56.26 -9.56 -58.65
C ARG A 9 -56.44 -8.17 -59.26
N ARG A 10 -55.55 -7.23 -59.01
CA ARG A 10 -54.96 -6.38 -60.04
C ARG A 10 -53.44 -6.26 -59.87
N LEU A 11 -52.77 -6.60 -60.93
CA LEU A 11 -51.36 -6.37 -61.20
C LEU A 11 -51.13 -4.88 -61.36
N GLY A 12 -50.13 -4.31 -60.80
CA GLY A 12 -49.60 -3.01 -61.01
C GLY A 12 -48.08 -3.03 -60.98
N LEU A 13 -47.53 -3.15 -62.19
CA LEU A 13 -46.11 -2.92 -62.45
C LEU A 13 -45.86 -1.42 -62.31
N LEU A 14 -44.82 -1.01 -61.61
CA LEU A 14 -44.02 0.17 -61.97
C LEU A 14 -42.83 0.40 -61.06
N ALA A 15 -41.72 0.41 -61.73
CA ALA A 15 -40.61 1.33 -61.61
C ALA A 15 -39.51 1.03 -60.52
N THR A 16 -38.49 0.44 -61.05
CA THR A 16 -37.09 0.54 -60.65
C THR A 16 -36.70 1.96 -60.23
N GLY A 17 -36.29 2.07 -58.91
CA GLY A 17 -35.57 3.24 -58.41
C GLY A 17 -34.34 2.74 -57.67
N CYS A 18 -33.18 2.64 -58.35
CA CYS A 18 -31.90 2.47 -57.70
C CYS A 18 -31.55 3.69 -56.84
N ALA A 19 -31.78 3.61 -55.57
CA ALA A 19 -31.19 4.57 -54.63
C ALA A 19 -29.81 4.02 -54.21
N ALA A 20 -28.77 4.59 -54.82
CA ALA A 20 -27.39 4.38 -54.38
C ALA A 20 -27.21 5.03 -52.98
N ALA A 21 -27.20 4.22 -51.94
CA ALA A 21 -26.80 4.68 -50.62
C ALA A 21 -25.26 4.87 -50.62
N VAL A 22 -24.87 6.14 -50.73
CA VAL A 22 -23.48 6.57 -50.50
C VAL A 22 -23.20 6.39 -49.01
N LEU A 23 -22.47 5.31 -48.64
CA LEU A 23 -21.88 5.16 -47.33
C LEU A 23 -20.76 6.20 -47.20
N ALA A 24 -21.06 7.31 -46.55
CA ALA A 24 -20.04 8.23 -46.06
C ALA A 24 -19.37 7.59 -44.88
N CYS A 25 -18.25 6.89 -45.09
CA CYS A 25 -17.30 6.55 -44.04
C CYS A 25 -16.77 7.85 -43.45
N ALA A 26 -17.32 8.28 -42.33
CA ALA A 26 -16.68 9.28 -41.48
C ALA A 26 -15.36 8.68 -41.00
N ALA A 27 -14.26 9.08 -41.63
CA ALA A 27 -12.93 8.84 -41.08
C ALA A 27 -12.88 9.59 -39.75
N ALA A 28 -13.08 8.86 -38.65
CA ALA A 28 -12.76 9.35 -37.32
C ALA A 28 -11.25 9.64 -37.33
N SER A 29 -10.90 10.93 -37.39
CA SER A 29 -9.53 11.36 -37.17
C SER A 29 -9.16 10.94 -35.77
N ALA A 30 -8.40 9.85 -35.64
CA ALA A 30 -7.75 9.50 -34.37
C ALA A 30 -6.86 10.69 -33.99
N GLU A 31 -7.24 11.43 -32.96
CA GLU A 31 -6.31 12.39 -32.35
C GLU A 31 -4.99 11.68 -32.09
N PRO A 32 -3.87 12.26 -32.51
CA PRO A 32 -2.58 11.67 -32.20
C PRO A 32 -2.48 11.56 -30.68
N ALA A 33 -2.26 10.34 -30.19
CA ALA A 33 -2.01 10.10 -28.79
C ALA A 33 -0.97 11.14 -28.33
N ARG A 34 -1.33 12.00 -27.37
CA ARG A 34 -0.40 12.97 -26.80
C ARG A 34 0.80 12.18 -26.34
N ALA A 35 1.92 12.34 -27.04
CA ALA A 35 3.19 11.84 -26.58
C ALA A 35 3.42 12.47 -25.20
N PHE A 36 3.40 11.65 -24.15
CA PHE A 36 3.85 12.09 -22.87
C PHE A 36 5.33 12.47 -23.05
N SER A 37 5.59 13.75 -23.16
CA SER A 37 6.96 14.26 -22.98
C SER A 37 7.32 13.91 -21.55
N ALA A 38 8.22 12.96 -21.36
CA ALA A 38 8.75 12.67 -20.05
C ALA A 38 9.44 13.96 -19.58
N ALA A 39 8.78 14.69 -18.67
CA ALA A 39 9.40 15.80 -18.01
C ALA A 39 10.71 15.29 -17.37
N ALA A 40 11.76 16.10 -17.38
CA ALA A 40 12.99 15.75 -16.67
C ALA A 40 12.62 15.40 -15.22
N PRO A 41 13.12 14.28 -14.67
CA PRO A 41 12.80 13.89 -13.31
C PRO A 41 13.15 15.02 -12.34
N ASP A 42 12.27 15.24 -11.37
CA ASP A 42 12.50 16.22 -10.31
C ASP A 42 13.85 15.95 -9.63
N PRO A 43 14.75 16.94 -9.48
CA PRO A 43 16.05 16.76 -8.84
C PRO A 43 15.96 16.19 -7.42
N GLN A 44 14.93 16.53 -6.65
CA GLN A 44 14.70 16.00 -5.30
C GLN A 44 14.38 14.49 -5.37
N VAL A 45 13.53 14.08 -6.33
CA VAL A 45 13.23 12.67 -6.55
C VAL A 45 14.49 11.90 -6.95
N GLN A 46 15.31 12.46 -7.84
CA GLN A 46 16.59 11.86 -8.23
C GLN A 46 17.54 11.69 -7.03
N GLN A 47 17.63 12.69 -6.15
CA GLN A 47 18.44 12.63 -4.95
C GLN A 47 17.96 11.53 -3.99
N VAL A 48 16.64 11.41 -3.77
CA VAL A 48 16.07 10.33 -2.96
C VAL A 48 16.39 8.97 -3.59
N LEU A 49 16.15 8.80 -4.89
CA LEU A 49 16.42 7.54 -5.59
C LEU A 49 17.91 7.15 -5.49
N ALA A 50 18.82 8.12 -5.64
CA ALA A 50 20.26 7.88 -5.50
C ALA A 50 20.67 7.49 -4.07
N SER A 51 19.89 7.83 -3.06
CA SER A 51 20.14 7.48 -1.66
C SER A 51 19.62 6.10 -1.25
N ILE A 52 18.74 5.48 -2.04
CA ILE A 52 18.21 4.13 -1.79
C ILE A 52 19.33 3.09 -1.98
N SER A 53 19.48 2.19 -1.03
CA SER A 53 20.50 1.15 -1.06
C SER A 53 19.91 -0.26 -1.00
N ALA A 54 20.07 -1.00 -2.07
CA ALA A 54 19.70 -2.42 -2.11
C ALA A 54 20.42 -3.23 -1.02
N GLN A 55 21.68 -2.88 -0.71
CA GLN A 55 22.43 -3.54 0.35
C GLN A 55 21.83 -3.29 1.74
N ARG A 56 21.39 -2.07 2.05
CA ARG A 56 20.71 -1.80 3.33
C ARG A 56 19.36 -2.51 3.42
N ILE A 57 18.60 -2.57 2.32
CA ILE A 57 17.36 -3.32 2.26
C ILE A 57 17.64 -4.80 2.57
N GLU A 58 18.61 -5.42 1.90
CA GLU A 58 19.01 -6.80 2.16
C GLU A 58 19.41 -7.03 3.63
N GLN A 59 20.22 -6.14 4.20
CA GLN A 59 20.63 -6.24 5.61
C GLN A 59 19.42 -6.19 6.56
N ARG A 60 18.43 -5.33 6.29
CA ARG A 60 17.20 -5.25 7.07
C ARG A 60 16.35 -6.52 6.94
N ILE A 61 16.21 -7.06 5.74
CA ILE A 61 15.52 -8.34 5.52
C ILE A 61 16.21 -9.44 6.34
N ARG A 62 17.54 -9.58 6.23
CA ARG A 62 18.30 -10.57 6.99
C ARG A 62 18.13 -10.40 8.51
N LYS A 63 18.09 -9.16 8.98
CA LYS A 63 17.87 -8.88 10.41
C LYS A 63 16.45 -9.27 10.83
N LEU A 64 15.42 -8.95 10.05
CA LEU A 64 14.04 -9.35 10.34
C LEU A 64 13.89 -10.88 10.36
N VAL A 65 14.50 -11.58 9.40
CA VAL A 65 14.54 -13.05 9.35
C VAL A 65 15.23 -13.64 10.59
N SER A 66 16.27 -12.98 11.11
CA SER A 66 17.03 -13.48 12.26
C SER A 66 16.25 -13.53 13.58
N PHE A 67 15.06 -12.92 13.63
CA PHE A 67 14.15 -13.06 14.78
C PHE A 67 13.38 -14.39 14.78
N GLU A 68 13.67 -15.30 13.85
CA GLU A 68 13.15 -16.66 13.68
C GLU A 68 11.63 -16.72 13.39
N THR A 69 10.85 -16.05 14.19
CA THR A 69 9.41 -15.85 13.96
C THR A 69 9.05 -14.41 14.31
N ARG A 70 8.14 -13.84 13.54
CA ARG A 70 7.51 -12.57 13.87
C ARG A 70 5.99 -12.74 13.93
N HIS A 71 5.54 -13.98 14.20
CA HIS A 71 4.10 -14.24 14.31
C HIS A 71 3.47 -13.26 15.31
N THR A 72 2.33 -12.72 14.96
CA THR A 72 1.62 -11.67 15.72
C THR A 72 1.44 -12.01 17.19
N GLN A 73 1.29 -13.29 17.54
CA GLN A 73 1.16 -13.77 18.93
C GLN A 73 2.44 -14.43 19.47
N SER A 74 3.58 -14.26 18.78
CA SER A 74 4.86 -14.73 19.31
C SER A 74 5.31 -13.90 20.51
N GLU A 75 6.41 -14.30 21.13
CA GLU A 75 6.92 -13.65 22.33
C GLU A 75 7.28 -12.17 22.12
N THR A 76 7.11 -11.39 23.17
CA THR A 76 7.35 -9.95 23.15
C THR A 76 8.48 -9.49 24.06
N ALA A 77 8.94 -10.36 25.00
CA ALA A 77 9.95 -10.01 25.99
C ALA A 77 11.40 -10.24 25.52
N SER A 78 11.62 -11.24 24.64
CA SER A 78 12.95 -11.54 24.11
C SER A 78 13.54 -10.37 23.32
N GLU A 79 14.84 -10.16 23.41
CA GLU A 79 15.57 -9.16 22.63
C GLU A 79 16.03 -9.70 21.24
N VAL A 80 16.00 -11.03 21.07
CA VAL A 80 16.59 -11.69 19.88
C VAL A 80 15.58 -12.50 19.08
N ARG A 81 14.36 -12.70 19.58
CA ARG A 81 13.36 -13.55 18.96
C ARG A 81 11.96 -12.95 19.10
N GLY A 82 11.08 -13.26 18.15
CA GLY A 82 9.66 -12.92 18.21
C GLY A 82 9.32 -11.51 17.76
N ILE A 83 8.03 -11.24 17.72
CA ILE A 83 7.49 -9.98 17.21
C ILE A 83 7.90 -8.76 18.04
N GLY A 84 8.11 -8.95 19.36
CA GLY A 84 8.57 -7.88 20.25
C GLY A 84 9.97 -7.41 19.93
N ALA A 85 10.90 -8.34 19.68
CA ALA A 85 12.27 -8.03 19.26
C ALA A 85 12.30 -7.30 17.92
N ALA A 86 11.54 -7.80 16.94
CA ALA A 86 11.45 -7.17 15.62
C ALA A 86 10.93 -5.73 15.71
N ARG A 87 9.83 -5.52 16.44
CA ARG A 87 9.25 -4.19 16.63
C ARG A 87 10.23 -3.19 17.25
N ARG A 88 10.88 -3.56 18.36
CA ARG A 88 11.86 -2.69 19.03
C ARG A 88 13.03 -2.35 18.11
N TRP A 89 13.50 -3.32 17.34
CA TRP A 89 14.56 -3.08 16.37
C TRP A 89 14.11 -2.12 15.26
N ILE A 90 12.91 -2.30 14.67
CA ILE A 90 12.37 -1.38 13.66
C ILE A 90 12.27 0.04 14.21
N GLU A 91 11.72 0.19 15.42
CA GLU A 91 11.60 1.48 16.09
C GLU A 91 12.97 2.14 16.29
N SER A 92 13.95 1.38 16.78
CA SER A 92 15.31 1.89 17.03
C SER A 92 16.03 2.34 15.75
N GLU A 93 15.86 1.58 14.65
CA GLU A 93 16.43 1.95 13.34
C GLU A 93 15.80 3.24 12.80
N MET A 94 14.46 3.37 12.87
CA MET A 94 13.77 4.58 12.45
C MET A 94 14.16 5.78 13.33
N GLN A 95 14.33 5.59 14.64
CA GLN A 95 14.83 6.62 15.55
C GLN A 95 16.27 7.04 15.23
N ALA A 96 17.14 6.09 14.86
CA ALA A 96 18.49 6.38 14.43
C ALA A 96 18.50 7.24 13.15
N CYS A 97 17.65 6.92 12.17
CA CYS A 97 17.47 7.75 10.96
C CYS A 97 16.95 9.15 11.32
N SER A 98 15.97 9.24 12.21
CA SER A 98 15.46 10.53 12.69
C SER A 98 16.58 11.39 13.29
N LYS A 99 17.36 10.81 14.19
CA LYS A 99 18.49 11.49 14.82
C LYS A 99 19.52 11.97 13.80
N ALA A 100 19.88 11.12 12.83
CA ALA A 100 20.82 11.45 11.75
C ALA A 100 20.29 12.58 10.85
N ALA A 101 18.97 12.70 10.71
CA ALA A 101 18.29 13.72 9.91
C ALA A 101 17.89 14.98 10.72
N GLY A 102 18.45 15.19 11.91
CA GLY A 102 18.16 16.38 12.72
C GLY A 102 16.80 16.35 13.42
N GLY A 103 16.17 15.18 13.55
CA GLY A 103 14.93 14.98 14.33
C GLY A 103 13.63 15.33 13.61
N ARG A 104 13.67 15.63 12.32
CA ARG A 104 12.44 15.94 11.55
C ARG A 104 11.51 14.74 11.39
N LEU A 105 12.05 13.55 11.24
CA LEU A 105 11.30 12.31 11.17
C LEU A 105 10.83 11.94 12.59
N GLN A 106 9.54 12.08 12.86
CA GLN A 106 8.94 11.83 14.16
C GLN A 106 8.56 10.36 14.28
N VAL A 107 9.26 9.62 15.14
CA VAL A 107 9.00 8.18 15.35
C VAL A 107 8.15 8.00 16.60
N ALA A 108 7.06 7.24 16.47
CA ALA A 108 6.12 6.95 17.54
C ALA A 108 5.54 5.54 17.39
N THR A 109 4.96 5.03 18.46
CA THR A 109 4.20 3.78 18.45
C THR A 109 2.72 4.03 18.70
N GLN A 110 1.88 3.19 18.10
CA GLN A 110 0.44 3.17 18.35
C GLN A 110 0.07 1.76 18.86
N SER A 111 -0.30 1.67 20.13
CA SER A 111 -0.56 0.40 20.83
C SER A 111 -2.04 0.24 21.17
N TRP A 112 -2.57 -0.97 21.02
CA TRP A 112 -3.91 -1.33 21.46
C TRP A 112 -3.99 -2.82 21.77
N GLU A 113 -4.98 -3.22 22.54
CA GLU A 113 -5.32 -4.62 22.73
C GLU A 113 -6.39 -5.03 21.72
N GLU A 114 -6.07 -6.02 20.89
CA GLU A 114 -7.02 -6.65 19.98
C GLU A 114 -7.63 -7.88 20.68
N PRO A 115 -8.98 -8.00 20.73
CA PRO A 115 -9.61 -9.13 21.38
C PRO A 115 -9.36 -10.44 20.64
N ALA A 116 -9.49 -11.57 21.34
CA ALA A 116 -9.47 -12.88 20.70
C ALA A 116 -10.58 -12.97 19.65
N GLY A 117 -10.28 -13.66 18.56
CA GLY A 117 -11.22 -13.85 17.44
C GLY A 117 -10.48 -13.95 16.12
N ARG A 118 -11.19 -14.41 15.08
CA ARG A 118 -10.59 -14.70 13.79
C ARG A 118 -9.37 -15.63 13.96
N ARG A 119 -8.17 -15.11 13.67
CA ARG A 119 -6.88 -15.83 13.75
C ARG A 119 -6.07 -15.42 14.99
N LEU A 120 -6.71 -14.81 16.01
CA LEU A 120 -6.10 -14.54 17.31
C LEU A 120 -6.71 -15.48 18.35
N THR A 121 -5.89 -16.34 18.94
CA THR A 121 -6.33 -17.35 19.93
C THR A 121 -6.54 -16.76 21.33
N LYS A 122 -6.03 -15.57 21.59
CA LYS A 122 -6.14 -14.83 22.87
C LYS A 122 -6.10 -13.32 22.60
N PRO A 123 -6.58 -12.48 23.53
CA PRO A 123 -6.35 -11.03 23.47
C PRO A 123 -4.87 -10.74 23.31
N THR A 124 -4.53 -9.84 22.39
CA THR A 124 -3.14 -9.61 21.98
C THR A 124 -2.85 -8.12 21.89
N MET A 125 -1.79 -7.69 22.56
CA MET A 125 -1.29 -6.32 22.45
C MET A 125 -0.58 -6.17 21.10
N LEU A 126 -1.11 -5.31 20.27
CA LEU A 126 -0.57 -4.96 18.94
C LEU A 126 0.03 -3.57 18.95
N VAL A 127 1.05 -3.35 18.13
CA VAL A 127 1.77 -2.08 18.11
C VAL A 127 2.21 -1.73 16.69
N ASN A 128 1.63 -0.70 16.10
CA ASN A 128 2.17 -0.08 14.89
C ASN A 128 3.41 0.75 15.24
N VAL A 129 4.43 0.71 14.40
CA VAL A 129 5.57 1.64 14.43
C VAL A 129 5.37 2.63 13.31
N LEU A 130 5.33 3.91 13.65
CA LEU A 130 5.03 5.00 12.73
C LEU A 130 6.21 5.97 12.68
N ALA A 131 6.65 6.32 11.49
CA ALA A 131 7.62 7.39 11.28
C ALA A 131 6.96 8.47 10.41
N THR A 132 6.70 9.62 10.98
CA THR A 132 6.03 10.74 10.31
C THR A 132 7.04 11.82 9.93
N LEU A 133 7.11 12.18 8.67
CA LEU A 133 7.85 13.31 8.16
C LEU A 133 6.85 14.44 7.87
N PRO A 134 6.76 15.46 8.74
CA PRO A 134 5.80 16.54 8.57
C PRO A 134 6.01 17.31 7.26
N GLY A 135 4.92 17.61 6.58
CA GLY A 135 4.93 18.48 5.41
C GLY A 135 5.40 19.91 5.75
N THR A 136 5.98 20.60 4.78
CA THR A 136 6.57 21.93 4.93
C THR A 136 5.71 23.04 4.32
N SER A 137 4.75 22.72 3.46
CA SER A 137 3.85 23.70 2.84
C SER A 137 2.64 23.95 3.73
N GLU A 138 2.37 25.20 4.09
CA GLU A 138 1.17 25.57 4.85
C GLU A 138 -0.12 25.13 4.12
N ALA A 139 -0.13 25.16 2.79
CA ALA A 139 -1.28 24.76 2.00
C ALA A 139 -1.47 23.24 1.88
N SER A 140 -0.39 22.46 1.99
CA SER A 140 -0.38 21.02 1.66
C SER A 140 0.00 20.11 2.83
N LYS A 141 0.53 20.65 3.93
CA LYS A 141 0.99 19.84 5.07
C LYS A 141 -0.11 19.02 5.75
N GLY A 142 -1.37 19.40 5.58
CA GLY A 142 -2.53 18.65 6.05
C GLY A 142 -2.79 17.38 5.23
N ARG A 143 -2.34 17.34 3.97
CA ARG A 143 -2.43 16.16 3.11
C ARG A 143 -1.43 15.11 3.58
N THR A 144 -1.86 13.86 3.62
CA THR A 144 -1.03 12.76 4.11
C THR A 144 -0.88 11.67 3.05
N LEU A 145 0.34 11.26 2.80
CA LEU A 145 0.67 10.11 1.96
C LEU A 145 1.25 9.01 2.85
N LEU A 146 0.79 7.79 2.67
CA LEU A 146 1.17 6.65 3.50
C LEU A 146 1.99 5.64 2.69
N VAL A 147 3.00 5.06 3.34
CA VAL A 147 3.70 3.86 2.85
C VAL A 147 3.74 2.85 3.97
N SER A 148 3.30 1.61 3.72
CA SER A 148 3.29 0.56 4.74
C SER A 148 3.89 -0.76 4.26
N GLY A 149 4.34 -1.54 5.23
CA GLY A 149 4.68 -2.95 5.15
C GLY A 149 4.31 -3.61 6.47
N HIS A 150 4.06 -4.92 6.48
CA HIS A 150 3.76 -5.61 7.72
C HIS A 150 4.97 -6.36 8.26
N TYR A 151 5.25 -6.17 9.54
CA TYR A 151 6.43 -6.79 10.13
C TYR A 151 6.16 -8.14 10.82
N ASP A 152 4.89 -8.56 10.91
CA ASP A 152 4.56 -9.91 11.31
C ASP A 152 4.84 -10.91 10.19
N SER A 153 4.91 -12.19 10.55
CA SER A 153 5.10 -13.30 9.64
C SER A 153 4.40 -14.54 10.18
N ARG A 154 4.14 -15.51 9.34
CA ARG A 154 3.60 -16.80 9.75
C ARG A 154 4.27 -17.95 9.00
N ASN A 155 4.11 -19.16 9.49
CA ASN A 155 4.32 -20.39 8.74
C ASN A 155 2.98 -20.90 8.15
N SER A 156 2.94 -22.12 7.66
CA SER A 156 1.73 -22.72 7.08
C SER A 156 0.57 -22.87 8.08
N ASP A 157 0.86 -22.98 9.38
CA ASP A 157 -0.15 -22.96 10.44
C ASP A 157 -0.32 -21.53 10.96
N VAL A 158 -1.40 -20.88 10.59
CA VAL A 158 -1.71 -19.48 10.96
C VAL A 158 -1.83 -19.27 12.48
N ASN A 159 -1.96 -20.32 13.28
CA ASN A 159 -2.04 -20.25 14.73
C ASN A 159 -0.73 -20.63 15.43
N ASP A 160 0.27 -21.10 14.69
CA ASP A 160 1.56 -21.46 15.28
C ASP A 160 2.41 -20.22 15.55
N SER A 161 2.30 -19.73 16.77
CA SER A 161 3.07 -18.58 17.25
C SER A 161 4.50 -18.92 17.72
N GLN A 162 4.89 -20.20 17.70
CA GLN A 162 6.17 -20.66 18.25
C GLN A 162 7.12 -21.18 17.17
N GLY A 163 6.59 -21.74 16.10
CA GLY A 163 7.38 -22.30 15.00
C GLY A 163 8.14 -21.24 14.23
N VAL A 164 9.18 -21.68 13.55
CA VAL A 164 9.99 -20.81 12.68
C VAL A 164 9.14 -20.27 11.54
N ALA A 165 9.16 -18.97 11.36
CA ALA A 165 8.42 -18.23 10.35
C ALA A 165 9.26 -17.05 9.84
N PRO A 166 10.28 -17.31 9.00
CA PRO A 166 11.26 -16.30 8.61
C PRO A 166 10.67 -15.14 7.81
N GLY A 167 9.60 -15.38 7.02
CA GLY A 167 8.88 -14.36 6.27
C GLY A 167 9.80 -13.35 5.58
N ALA A 168 10.77 -13.84 4.77
CA ALA A 168 11.77 -12.95 4.16
C ALA A 168 11.15 -12.09 3.06
N ASN A 169 10.31 -12.72 2.21
CA ASN A 169 9.57 -12.03 1.17
C ASN A 169 8.26 -11.47 1.71
N ASP A 170 7.51 -12.25 2.44
CA ASP A 170 6.24 -11.93 3.08
C ASP A 170 6.45 -11.77 4.61
N ASP A 171 6.55 -10.53 5.22
CA ASP A 171 6.81 -9.28 4.49
C ASP A 171 7.99 -8.52 5.11
N ALA A 172 9.12 -9.24 5.35
CA ALA A 172 10.34 -8.54 5.73
C ALA A 172 10.84 -7.62 4.60
N SER A 173 10.55 -7.98 3.34
CA SER A 173 10.98 -7.19 2.18
C SER A 173 10.27 -5.84 2.10
N GLY A 174 8.96 -5.81 2.22
CA GLY A 174 8.19 -4.57 2.21
C GLY A 174 8.45 -3.72 3.46
N THR A 175 8.52 -4.35 4.64
CA THR A 175 8.94 -3.65 5.87
C THR A 175 10.33 -3.01 5.72
N ALA A 176 11.31 -3.71 5.12
CA ALA A 176 12.64 -3.16 4.86
C ALA A 176 12.62 -1.99 3.90
N VAL A 177 11.77 -2.03 2.87
CA VAL A 177 11.56 -0.91 1.92
C VAL A 177 10.95 0.29 2.64
N VAL A 178 9.94 0.10 3.48
CA VAL A 178 9.36 1.19 4.29
C VAL A 178 10.41 1.86 5.16
N MET A 179 11.24 1.07 5.84
CA MET A 179 12.33 1.59 6.67
C MET A 179 13.39 2.33 5.82
N GLU A 180 13.72 1.82 4.64
CA GLU A 180 14.67 2.48 3.73
C GLU A 180 14.14 3.81 3.23
N LEU A 181 12.88 3.87 2.83
CA LEU A 181 12.22 5.10 2.39
C LEU A 181 12.16 6.14 3.52
N ALA A 182 11.78 5.73 4.73
CA ALA A 182 11.76 6.61 5.89
C ALA A 182 13.13 7.26 6.14
N CYS A 183 14.22 6.47 6.05
CA CYS A 183 15.59 6.98 6.23
C CYS A 183 16.05 7.85 5.07
N ALA A 184 15.83 7.43 3.83
CA ALA A 184 16.27 8.15 2.63
C ALA A 184 15.58 9.51 2.49
N MET A 185 14.32 9.60 2.91
CA MET A 185 13.51 10.81 2.79
C MET A 185 13.60 11.73 4.02
N ALA A 186 14.14 11.26 5.15
CA ALA A 186 14.13 11.97 6.42
C ALA A 186 14.77 13.37 6.37
N THR A 187 15.77 13.60 5.50
CA THR A 187 16.45 14.89 5.33
C THR A 187 15.78 15.81 4.31
N GLN A 188 14.80 15.30 3.56
CA GLN A 188 14.15 16.02 2.48
C GLN A 188 12.94 16.81 2.98
N ALA A 189 12.62 17.91 2.28
CA ALA A 189 11.44 18.71 2.53
C ALA A 189 10.36 18.41 1.49
N PHE A 190 9.24 17.85 1.91
CA PHE A 190 8.07 17.60 1.06
C PHE A 190 6.95 18.54 1.46
N GLU A 191 6.09 18.91 0.51
CA GLU A 191 4.95 19.76 0.77
C GLU A 191 3.93 19.08 1.69
N ALA A 192 3.55 17.84 1.36
CA ALA A 192 2.62 17.03 2.13
C ALA A 192 3.34 16.25 3.24
N THR A 193 2.58 15.81 4.23
CA THR A 193 3.06 14.92 5.29
C THR A 193 3.20 13.48 4.75
N LEU A 194 4.33 12.86 5.06
CA LEU A 194 4.57 11.45 4.73
C LEU A 194 4.55 10.62 6.01
N VAL A 195 3.89 9.46 5.97
CA VAL A 195 3.86 8.52 7.09
C VAL A 195 4.34 7.16 6.59
N PHE A 196 5.39 6.65 7.21
CA PHE A 196 5.96 5.33 6.98
C PHE A 196 5.53 4.42 8.12
N MET A 197 4.87 3.31 7.79
CA MET A 197 4.25 2.46 8.80
C MET A 197 4.77 1.02 8.71
N ALA A 198 5.26 0.48 9.82
CA ALA A 198 5.42 -0.96 10.01
C ALA A 198 4.28 -1.46 10.90
N VAL A 199 3.42 -2.31 10.36
CA VAL A 199 2.18 -2.73 11.01
C VAL A 199 2.19 -4.22 11.38
N PRO A 200 1.59 -4.64 12.50
CA PRO A 200 1.45 -6.05 12.87
C PRO A 200 0.06 -6.59 12.48
N GLY A 201 -0.07 -7.91 12.46
CA GLY A 201 -1.36 -8.57 12.37
C GLY A 201 -1.99 -8.49 10.99
N GLU A 202 -1.18 -8.34 9.94
CA GLU A 202 -1.62 -8.47 8.57
C GLU A 202 -2.15 -9.89 8.36
N GLU A 203 -1.37 -10.88 8.70
CA GLU A 203 -1.62 -12.31 8.60
C GLU A 203 -2.88 -12.77 9.38
N GLN A 204 -3.29 -12.00 10.37
CA GLN A 204 -4.50 -12.24 11.15
C GLN A 204 -5.70 -11.41 10.65
N GLY A 205 -5.55 -10.63 9.59
CA GLY A 205 -6.62 -9.90 8.93
C GLY A 205 -6.47 -8.39 8.96
N LEU A 206 -5.30 -7.87 8.58
CA LEU A 206 -5.00 -6.44 8.40
C LEU A 206 -5.17 -5.61 9.68
N LEU A 207 -4.91 -6.20 10.86
CA LEU A 207 -5.30 -5.60 12.14
C LEU A 207 -4.64 -4.24 12.38
N GLY A 208 -3.32 -4.14 12.12
CA GLY A 208 -2.56 -2.91 12.31
C GLY A 208 -3.02 -1.78 11.40
N ALA A 209 -3.16 -2.08 10.11
CA ALA A 209 -3.63 -1.11 9.12
C ALA A 209 -5.08 -0.66 9.40
N ALA A 210 -5.97 -1.61 9.76
CA ALA A 210 -7.35 -1.30 10.11
C ALA A 210 -7.46 -0.42 11.37
N HIS A 211 -6.61 -0.67 12.37
CA HIS A 211 -6.58 0.17 13.58
C HIS A 211 -6.14 1.58 13.25
N PHE A 212 -5.04 1.73 12.49
CA PHE A 212 -4.57 3.04 12.03
C PHE A 212 -5.64 3.78 11.24
N ALA A 213 -6.30 3.13 10.28
CA ALA A 213 -7.34 3.74 9.45
C ALA A 213 -8.54 4.26 10.28
N LYS A 214 -8.96 3.48 11.30
CA LYS A 214 -10.03 3.91 12.23
C LYS A 214 -9.62 5.14 13.03
N ASP A 215 -8.38 5.18 13.53
CA ASP A 215 -7.85 6.29 14.29
C ASP A 215 -7.67 7.53 13.43
N ALA A 216 -7.10 7.38 12.23
CA ALA A 216 -6.95 8.43 11.24
C ALA A 216 -8.30 9.07 10.88
N ARG A 217 -9.34 8.27 10.66
CA ARG A 217 -10.70 8.76 10.42
C ARG A 217 -11.26 9.55 11.61
N LYS A 218 -11.04 9.06 12.84
CA LYS A 218 -11.48 9.78 14.07
C LYS A 218 -10.78 11.14 14.22
N LYS A 219 -9.52 11.23 13.82
CA LYS A 219 -8.70 12.43 13.87
C LYS A 219 -8.92 13.37 12.67
N GLY A 220 -9.70 12.94 11.68
CA GLY A 220 -9.94 13.72 10.47
C GLY A 220 -8.68 13.91 9.61
N LEU A 221 -7.77 12.91 9.58
CA LEU A 221 -6.58 12.98 8.73
C LEU A 221 -6.99 12.92 7.27
N ASP A 222 -6.46 13.83 6.47
CA ASP A 222 -6.64 13.88 5.02
C ASP A 222 -5.62 12.93 4.35
N ILE A 223 -6.01 11.67 4.19
CA ILE A 223 -5.19 10.65 3.54
C ILE A 223 -5.49 10.66 2.05
N GLU A 224 -4.54 11.16 1.27
CA GLU A 224 -4.69 11.30 -0.18
C GLU A 224 -4.33 10.01 -0.93
N ALA A 225 -3.29 9.33 -0.49
CA ALA A 225 -2.86 8.07 -1.09
C ALA A 225 -2.13 7.17 -0.09
N MET A 226 -2.16 5.87 -0.38
CA MET A 226 -1.44 4.85 0.36
C MET A 226 -0.80 3.86 -0.62
N ILE A 227 0.45 3.51 -0.35
CA ILE A 227 1.18 2.43 -1.01
C ILE A 227 1.47 1.38 0.06
N THR A 228 1.06 0.15 -0.17
CA THR A 228 1.46 -0.99 0.64
C THR A 228 2.45 -1.84 -0.15
N ASN A 229 3.49 -2.30 0.53
CA ASN A 229 4.45 -3.26 0.02
C ASN A 229 4.16 -4.58 0.73
N ASP A 230 3.88 -5.62 -0.07
CA ASP A 230 3.51 -6.96 0.38
C ASP A 230 3.91 -7.98 -0.69
#